data_bb3c673aa257aa2ae165b3e500eab2f1
#
_entry.id   bb3c673aa257aa2ae165b3e500eab2f1
#
_cell.length_a   1.000
_cell.length_b   1.000
_cell.length_c   1.000
_cell.angle_alpha   90.00
_cell.angle_beta   90.00
_cell.angle_gamma   90.00
#
_symmetry.space_group_name_H-M   'P 1'
#
loop_
_entity.id
_entity.type
_entity.pdbx_description
1 polymer ?
#
loop_
_entity_poly.entity_id
_entity_poly.type
_entity_poly.pdbx_seq_one_letter_code
_entity_poly.pdbx_strand_id
1 'polypeptide(L)' 'MQKLQIGINEAGQRLDKYLHKLLPNAQNSFLYKMMRKKNIVLNGKKAEGSARLEAGDCVTLYFSDETFKKFS' A
#
# COMPACT_ATOMS: atom_id res chain seq x y z
N MET A 1 7.15 10.69 -0.08
CA MET A 1 5.76 10.23 -0.11
C MET A 1 5.42 9.70 -1.48
N GLN A 2 4.80 8.54 -1.54
CA GLN A 2 4.41 7.92 -2.80
C GLN A 2 2.90 7.85 -2.87
N LYS A 3 2.34 8.30 -3.97
CA LYS A 3 0.90 8.17 -4.26
C LYS A 3 0.74 7.29 -5.48
N LEU A 4 -0.01 6.21 -5.32
CA LEU A 4 -0.16 5.20 -6.35
C LEU A 4 -1.64 5.08 -6.70
N GLN A 5 -1.97 5.33 -7.95
CA GLN A 5 -3.34 5.18 -8.41
C GLN A 5 -3.56 3.76 -8.91
N ILE A 6 -4.64 3.15 -8.44
CA ILE A 6 -4.96 1.77 -8.82
C ILE A 6 -5.61 1.78 -10.19
N GLY A 7 -5.01 1.06 -11.12
CA GLY A 7 -5.56 0.88 -12.45
C GLY A 7 -6.41 -0.38 -12.56
N ILE A 8 -6.92 -0.63 -13.77
CA ILE A 8 -7.75 -1.79 -14.02
C ILE A 8 -7.02 -3.10 -13.72
N ASN A 9 -5.71 -3.14 -14.01
CA ASN A 9 -4.93 -4.36 -13.82
C ASN A 9 -4.72 -4.72 -12.35
N GLU A 10 -4.75 -3.73 -11.46
CA GLU A 10 -4.58 -3.95 -10.02
C GLU A 10 -5.89 -4.09 -9.28
N ALA A 11 -7.01 -3.74 -9.92
CA ALA A 11 -8.32 -3.77 -9.28
C ALA A 11 -8.73 -5.21 -8.95
N GLY A 12 -9.46 -5.35 -7.87
CA GLY A 12 -9.99 -6.65 -7.44
C GLY A 12 -9.10 -7.42 -6.50
N GLN A 13 -7.82 -7.05 -6.37
CA GLN A 13 -6.95 -7.76 -5.43
C GLN A 13 -7.01 -7.09 -4.05
N ARG A 14 -6.59 -7.83 -3.04
CA ARG A 14 -6.52 -7.31 -1.68
C ARG A 14 -5.37 -6.32 -1.58
N LEU A 15 -5.55 -5.31 -0.73
CA LEU A 15 -4.51 -4.29 -0.50
C LEU A 15 -3.21 -4.92 -0.02
N ASP A 16 -3.27 -5.91 0.90
CA ASP A 16 -2.07 -6.54 1.42
C ASP A 16 -1.29 -7.25 0.29
N LYS A 17 -1.97 -7.92 -0.61
CA LYS A 17 -1.32 -8.55 -1.76
C LYS A 17 -0.67 -7.53 -2.68
N TYR A 18 -1.37 -6.43 -2.93
CA TYR A 18 -0.83 -5.36 -3.77
C TYR A 18 0.45 -4.79 -3.14
N LEU A 19 0.42 -4.55 -1.84
CA LEU A 19 1.58 -4.01 -1.13
C LEU A 19 2.76 -4.98 -1.16
N HIS A 20 2.51 -6.28 -1.10
CA HIS A 20 3.56 -7.28 -1.21
C HIS A 20 4.25 -7.25 -2.56
N LYS A 21 3.49 -7.03 -3.62
CA LYS A 21 4.06 -6.91 -4.96
C LYS A 21 4.85 -5.62 -5.12
N LEU A 22 4.35 -4.54 -4.52
CA LEU A 22 5.00 -3.24 -4.58
C LEU A 22 6.27 -3.21 -3.75
N LEU A 23 6.23 -3.82 -2.58
CA LEU A 23 7.33 -3.82 -1.60
C LEU A 23 7.70 -5.26 -1.25
N PRO A 24 8.31 -5.99 -2.21
CA PRO A 24 8.57 -7.42 -2.00
C PRO A 24 9.57 -7.72 -0.89
N ASN A 25 10.38 -6.73 -0.51
CA ASN A 25 11.37 -6.91 0.56
C ASN A 25 10.83 -6.53 1.94
N ALA A 26 9.57 -6.11 2.03
CA ALA A 26 8.95 -5.78 3.31
C ALA A 26 8.19 -6.99 3.86
N GLN A 27 8.32 -7.21 5.17
CA GLN A 27 7.60 -8.29 5.83
C GLN A 27 6.14 -7.88 6.06
N ASN A 28 5.25 -8.87 6.16
CA ASN A 28 3.85 -8.64 6.46
C ASN A 28 3.65 -7.80 7.71
N SER A 29 4.39 -8.14 8.77
CA SER A 29 4.26 -7.43 10.04
C SER A 29 4.57 -5.95 9.90
N PHE A 30 5.56 -5.61 9.07
CA PHE A 30 5.91 -4.22 8.80
C PHE A 30 4.77 -3.52 8.06
N LEU A 31 4.23 -4.16 7.03
CA LEU A 31 3.15 -3.56 6.24
C LEU A 31 1.91 -3.31 7.09
N TYR A 32 1.53 -4.27 7.93
CA TYR A 32 0.36 -4.11 8.80
C TYR A 32 0.59 -3.04 9.86
N LYS A 33 1.83 -2.96 10.38
CA LYS A 33 2.19 -1.90 11.32
C LYS A 33 2.06 -0.53 10.67
N MET A 34 2.50 -0.40 9.41
CA MET A 34 2.42 0.87 8.68
C MET A 34 0.98 1.26 8.39
N MET A 35 0.12 0.28 8.08
CA MET A 35 -1.30 0.54 7.90
C MET A 35 -1.94 1.01 9.22
N ARG A 36 -1.62 0.34 10.32
CA ARG A 36 -2.15 0.69 11.64
C ARG A 36 -1.73 2.09 12.06
N LYS A 37 -0.51 2.50 11.72
CA LYS A 37 0.00 3.83 12.04
C LYS A 37 -0.44 4.90 11.05
N LYS A 38 -1.20 4.53 10.03
CA LYS A 38 -1.63 5.43 8.95
C LYS A 38 -0.46 5.97 8.14
N ASN A 39 0.63 5.24 8.09
CA ASN A 39 1.73 5.52 7.17
C ASN A 39 1.47 4.93 5.79
N ILE A 40 0.51 4.02 5.70
CA ILE A 40 -0.07 3.53 4.45
C ILE A 40 -1.57 3.75 4.57
N VAL A 41 -2.14 4.52 3.66
CA VAL A 41 -3.57 4.82 3.69
C VAL A 41 -4.21 4.54 2.33
N LEU A 42 -5.51 4.28 2.34
CA LEU A 42 -6.29 4.03 1.13
C LEU A 42 -7.34 5.15 1.01
N ASN A 43 -7.25 5.92 -0.08
CA ASN A 43 -8.13 7.07 -0.30
C ASN A 43 -8.13 8.05 0.88
N GLY A 44 -6.95 8.24 1.48
CA GLY A 44 -6.77 9.17 2.59
C GLY A 44 -7.29 8.69 3.94
N LYS A 45 -7.74 7.43 4.02
CA LYS A 45 -8.29 6.85 5.24
C LYS A 45 -7.46 5.66 5.69
N LYS A 46 -7.65 5.26 6.94
CA LYS A 46 -6.98 4.08 7.48
C LYS A 46 -7.19 2.89 6.57
N ALA A 47 -6.10 2.22 6.21
CA ALA A 47 -6.14 1.08 5.30
C ALA A 47 -6.28 -0.23 6.07
N GLU A 48 -7.08 -1.14 5.51
CA GLU A 48 -7.21 -2.51 6.01
C GLU A 48 -6.59 -3.44 4.97
N GLY A 49 -5.77 -4.39 5.41
CA GLY A 49 -5.09 -5.30 4.49
C GLY A 49 -6.05 -6.14 3.66
N SER A 50 -7.23 -6.43 4.20
CA SER A 50 -8.25 -7.22 3.51
C SER A 50 -9.10 -6.42 2.53
N ALA A 51 -8.92 -5.10 2.47
CA ALA A 51 -9.71 -4.25 1.56
C ALA A 51 -9.46 -4.65 0.12
N ARG A 52 -10.53 -4.73 -0.67
CA ARG A 52 -10.43 -4.97 -2.11
C ARG A 52 -10.23 -3.65 -2.82
N LEU A 53 -9.21 -3.61 -3.68
CA LEU A 53 -8.91 -2.41 -4.44
C LEU A 53 -9.84 -2.27 -5.64
N GLU A 54 -10.20 -1.03 -5.94
CA GLU A 54 -11.01 -0.71 -7.12
C GLU A 54 -10.25 0.25 -8.01
N ALA A 55 -10.51 0.19 -9.30
CA ALA A 55 -9.89 1.12 -10.23
C ALA A 55 -10.21 2.56 -9.82
N GLY A 56 -9.21 3.41 -9.80
CA GLY A 56 -9.34 4.79 -9.35
C GLY A 56 -9.00 5.03 -7.91
N ASP A 57 -8.85 3.97 -7.10
CA ASP A 57 -8.40 4.11 -5.73
C ASP A 57 -6.98 4.70 -5.68
N CYS A 58 -6.68 5.40 -4.60
CA CYS A 58 -5.36 5.97 -4.37
C CYS A 58 -4.76 5.38 -3.09
N VAL A 59 -3.60 4.75 -3.24
CA VAL A 59 -2.83 4.24 -2.10
C VAL A 59 -1.69 5.21 -1.85
N THR A 60 -1.60 5.75 -0.64
CA THR A 60 -0.54 6.68 -0.29
C THR A 60 0.37 6.04 0.75
N LEU A 61 1.67 6.10 0.49
CA LEU A 61 2.71 5.65 1.40
C LEU A 61 3.47 6.87 1.89
N TYR A 62 3.44 7.11 3.20
CA TYR A 62 4.16 8.23 3.79
C TYR A 62 5.58 7.80 4.16
N PHE A 63 6.31 7.33 3.15
CA PHE A 63 7.68 6.87 3.29
C PHE A 63 8.63 7.86 2.62
N SER A 64 9.83 7.97 3.14
CA SER A 64 10.90 8.67 2.41
C SER A 64 11.21 7.85 1.14
N ASP A 65 11.79 8.51 0.14
CA ASP A 65 12.18 7.81 -1.09
C ASP A 65 13.21 6.72 -0.79
N GLU A 66 14.08 6.98 0.17
CA GLU A 66 15.09 6.02 0.60
C GLU A 66 14.46 4.77 1.20
N THR A 67 13.49 4.96 2.08
CA THR A 67 12.75 3.83 2.68
C THR A 67 11.98 3.05 1.63
N PHE A 68 11.34 3.75 0.72
CA PHE A 68 10.60 3.11 -0.35
C PHE A 68 11.52 2.23 -1.21
N LYS A 69 12.67 2.75 -1.59
CA LYS A 69 13.65 1.99 -2.38
C LYS A 69 14.17 0.77 -1.64
N LYS A 70 14.34 0.89 -0.33
CA LYS A 70 14.85 -0.21 0.49
C LYS A 70 13.95 -1.43 0.40
N PHE A 71 12.64 -1.24 0.36
CA PHE A 71 11.67 -2.33 0.38
C PHE A 71 11.13 -2.71 -1.01
N SER A 72 11.38 -1.91 -2.01
CA SER A 72 10.90 -2.18 -3.38
C SER A 72 11.90 -3.01 -4.26
#